data_7be36a03c88f4c97630c152070f9ab8b
#
_entry.id   7be36a03c88f4c97630c152070f9ab8b
#
_cell.length_a   1.000
_cell.length_b   1.000
_cell.length_c   1.000
_cell.angle_alpha   90.00
_cell.angle_beta   90.00
_cell.angle_gamma   90.00
#
_symmetry.space_group_name_H-M   'P 1'
#
loop_
_entity.id
_entity.type
_entity.pdbx_description
1 polymer ?
#
loop_
_entity_poly.entity_id
_entity_poly.type
_entity_poly.pdbx_seq_one_letter_code
_entity_poly.pdbx_strand_id
1 'polypeptide(L)'
;MVNIEEAKYSWTVVDGVTLTFGSQAEPYGLAWGLHRQSNNWFVSTPRDHSVTNGVGFGFNKWGVGADLFWGGDSVDEEGTSELYWAGRFSYGLNLLGIDSNVGLSLNSNEAQLLDVSMGSDIFEASFEYDLSEEADGAYWLRGVVTPTQVQGAFLLIGLNSDEVVTYGVGYKCSDNMKVVSEFNSGLKDTDGNEIENDFSIRASYSF
;
A
#
# COMPACT_ATOMS: atom_id res chain seq x y z
N MET A 1 -17.16 -16.06 -10.24
CA MET A 1 -17.69 -15.36 -9.04
C MET A 1 -17.18 -13.95 -9.12
N VAL A 2 -18.03 -12.93 -9.01
CA VAL A 2 -17.60 -11.53 -8.94
C VAL A 2 -17.38 -11.21 -7.45
N ASN A 3 -16.18 -10.80 -7.09
CA ASN A 3 -15.88 -10.34 -5.73
C ASN A 3 -15.84 -8.81 -5.74
N ILE A 4 -16.63 -8.19 -4.89
CA ILE A 4 -16.64 -6.74 -4.71
C ILE A 4 -15.80 -6.44 -3.46
N GLU A 5 -14.60 -5.93 -3.67
CA GLU A 5 -13.68 -5.61 -2.56
C GLU A 5 -14.06 -4.30 -1.88
N GLU A 6 -14.50 -3.30 -2.64
CA GLU A 6 -14.92 -2.01 -2.10
C GLU A 6 -16.28 -1.58 -2.65
N ALA A 7 -17.11 -1.02 -1.80
CA ALA A 7 -18.39 -0.38 -2.14
C ALA A 7 -18.57 0.87 -1.30
N LYS A 8 -18.12 2.01 -1.81
CA LYS A 8 -18.09 3.29 -1.05
C LYS A 8 -18.68 4.45 -1.82
N TYR A 9 -19.22 5.40 -1.09
CA TYR A 9 -19.64 6.71 -1.55
C TYR A 9 -18.73 7.78 -0.94
N SER A 10 -18.15 8.64 -1.80
CA SER A 10 -17.27 9.73 -1.36
C SER A 10 -17.92 11.08 -1.72
N TRP A 11 -17.91 11.98 -0.76
CA TRP A 11 -18.45 13.34 -0.90
C TRP A 11 -17.37 14.37 -0.56
N THR A 12 -17.01 15.21 -1.53
CA THR A 12 -16.13 16.37 -1.31
C THR A 12 -16.95 17.49 -0.68
N VAL A 13 -16.72 17.72 0.61
CA VAL A 13 -17.46 18.73 1.40
C VAL A 13 -17.02 20.14 1.04
N VAL A 14 -15.70 20.33 1.02
CA VAL A 14 -15.02 21.54 0.56
C VAL A 14 -13.69 21.13 -0.09
N ASP A 15 -13.05 22.07 -0.77
CA ASP A 15 -11.73 21.82 -1.39
C ASP A 15 -10.73 21.27 -0.37
N GLY A 16 -10.19 20.09 -0.69
CA GLY A 16 -9.26 19.35 0.15
C GLY A 16 -9.90 18.50 1.27
N VAL A 17 -11.24 18.49 1.43
CA VAL A 17 -11.93 17.70 2.48
C VAL A 17 -12.92 16.73 1.86
N THR A 18 -12.77 15.45 2.16
CA THR A 18 -13.64 14.36 1.68
C THR A 18 -14.18 13.54 2.84
N LEU A 19 -15.46 13.22 2.77
CA LEU A 19 -16.11 12.21 3.62
C LEU A 19 -16.40 10.97 2.77
N THR A 20 -16.17 9.80 3.33
CA THR A 20 -16.40 8.52 2.65
C THR A 20 -17.22 7.60 3.55
N PHE A 21 -18.17 6.90 2.97
CA PHE A 21 -19.08 5.99 3.66
C PHE A 21 -19.11 4.65 2.92
N GLY A 22 -19.08 3.55 3.65
CA GLY A 22 -19.21 2.21 3.08
C GLY A 22 -17.99 1.34 3.29
N SER A 23 -17.89 0.28 2.48
CA SER A 23 -16.77 -0.66 2.51
C SER A 23 -15.56 -0.06 1.81
N GLN A 24 -14.49 0.14 2.55
CA GLN A 24 -13.27 0.79 2.06
C GLN A 24 -12.03 0.24 2.76
N ALA A 25 -10.88 0.35 2.10
CA ALA A 25 -9.60 0.03 2.72
C ALA A 25 -9.25 1.05 3.82
N GLU A 26 -8.62 0.56 4.86
CA GLU A 26 -8.18 1.35 6.00
C GLU A 26 -6.96 2.20 5.63
N PRO A 27 -6.88 3.47 6.03
CA PRO A 27 -5.74 4.35 5.74
C PRO A 27 -4.56 4.01 6.67
N TYR A 28 -3.88 2.90 6.40
CA TYR A 28 -2.75 2.43 7.20
C TYR A 28 -1.56 2.06 6.31
N GLY A 29 -0.47 2.82 6.41
CA GLY A 29 0.72 2.68 5.59
C GLY A 29 0.52 3.04 4.12
N LEU A 30 1.50 2.76 3.30
CA LEU A 30 1.41 2.93 1.84
C LEU A 30 0.54 1.85 1.19
N ALA A 31 0.38 0.70 1.85
CA ALA A 31 -0.37 -0.43 1.32
C ALA A 31 -1.84 -0.10 1.04
N TRP A 32 -2.47 0.79 1.83
CA TRP A 32 -3.87 1.17 1.60
C TRP A 32 -4.10 1.83 0.24
N GLY A 33 -3.12 2.56 -0.28
CA GLY A 33 -3.16 3.13 -1.63
C GLY A 33 -2.83 2.12 -2.72
N LEU A 34 -2.23 0.99 -2.37
CA LEU A 34 -1.77 -0.06 -3.27
C LEU A 34 -2.68 -1.29 -3.30
N HIS A 35 -3.75 -1.33 -2.51
CA HIS A 35 -4.68 -2.46 -2.46
C HIS A 35 -5.31 -2.77 -3.83
N ARG A 36 -5.50 -1.77 -4.67
CA ARG A 36 -5.93 -1.99 -6.04
C ARG A 36 -4.76 -2.46 -6.88
N GLN A 37 -4.88 -3.65 -7.45
CA GLN A 37 -3.83 -4.24 -8.30
C GLN A 37 -3.40 -3.33 -9.46
N SER A 38 -4.29 -2.47 -9.97
CA SER A 38 -3.96 -1.47 -11.00
C SER A 38 -2.95 -0.42 -10.52
N ASN A 39 -2.93 -0.09 -9.24
CA ASN A 39 -2.03 0.91 -8.66
C ASN A 39 -0.72 0.30 -8.17
N ASN A 40 -0.70 -1.00 -7.88
CA ASN A 40 0.50 -1.68 -7.41
C ASN A 40 1.39 -2.12 -8.57
N TRP A 41 2.64 -1.69 -8.58
CA TRP A 41 3.64 -2.14 -9.54
C TRP A 41 4.04 -3.60 -9.31
N PHE A 42 4.09 -4.03 -8.06
CA PHE A 42 4.45 -5.38 -7.65
C PHE A 42 3.25 -6.34 -7.72
N VAL A 43 3.51 -7.62 -7.88
CA VAL A 43 2.50 -8.67 -7.73
C VAL A 43 2.14 -8.83 -6.27
N SER A 44 3.15 -8.89 -5.40
CA SER A 44 3.00 -8.92 -3.95
C SER A 44 2.67 -7.53 -3.37
N THR A 45 1.94 -7.51 -2.28
CA THR A 45 1.70 -6.32 -1.46
C THR A 45 2.50 -6.40 -0.17
N PRO A 46 2.97 -5.28 0.40
CA PRO A 46 3.72 -5.30 1.66
C PRO A 46 2.92 -5.90 2.81
N ARG A 47 1.62 -5.69 2.79
CA ARG A 47 0.72 -6.12 3.85
C ARG A 47 -0.61 -6.52 3.26
N ASP A 48 -1.29 -7.43 3.93
CA ASP A 48 -2.70 -7.59 3.74
C ASP A 48 -3.42 -6.31 4.22
N HIS A 49 -4.36 -5.86 3.42
CA HIS A 49 -5.20 -4.72 3.76
C HIS A 49 -6.59 -5.21 4.12
N SER A 50 -7.13 -4.67 5.19
CA SER A 50 -8.52 -4.90 5.55
C SER A 50 -9.42 -3.95 4.77
N VAL A 51 -10.54 -4.47 4.31
CA VAL A 51 -11.62 -3.69 3.73
C VAL A 51 -12.82 -3.83 4.64
N THR A 52 -13.17 -2.76 5.32
CA THR A 52 -14.22 -2.76 6.34
C THR A 52 -15.26 -1.69 6.07
N ASN A 53 -16.46 -1.88 6.64
CA ASN A 53 -17.52 -0.89 6.56
C ASN A 53 -17.29 0.20 7.60
N GLY A 54 -17.37 1.45 7.16
CA GLY A 54 -17.18 2.57 8.08
C GLY A 54 -17.30 3.92 7.45
N VAL A 55 -16.80 4.91 8.17
CA VAL A 55 -16.78 6.31 7.80
C VAL A 55 -15.33 6.77 7.71
N GLY A 56 -14.96 7.32 6.55
CA GLY A 56 -13.66 7.91 6.31
C GLY A 56 -13.74 9.43 6.26
N PHE A 57 -12.70 10.08 6.75
CA PHE A 57 -12.47 11.51 6.60
C PHE A 57 -11.08 11.68 5.95
N GLY A 58 -11.04 12.38 4.82
CA GLY A 58 -9.80 12.74 4.12
C GLY A 58 -9.60 14.24 4.11
N PHE A 59 -8.39 14.67 4.42
CA PHE A 59 -7.93 16.04 4.22
C PHE A 59 -6.64 16.01 3.38
N ASN A 60 -6.60 16.80 2.30
CA ASN A 60 -5.40 16.93 1.49
C ASN A 60 -5.30 18.36 0.95
N LYS A 61 -4.39 19.15 1.52
CA LYS A 61 -4.16 20.53 1.08
C LYS A 61 -2.76 21.00 1.49
N TRP A 62 -2.12 21.79 0.64
CA TRP A 62 -0.79 22.38 0.87
C TRP A 62 0.32 21.36 1.19
N GLY A 63 0.24 20.18 0.61
CA GLY A 63 1.18 19.09 0.89
C GLY A 63 0.88 18.32 2.19
N VAL A 64 -0.08 18.75 3.00
CA VAL A 64 -0.51 18.02 4.20
C VAL A 64 -1.66 17.09 3.84
N GLY A 65 -1.51 15.82 4.19
CA GLY A 65 -2.56 14.79 4.11
C GLY A 65 -2.94 14.28 5.49
N ALA A 66 -4.22 14.03 5.71
CA ALA A 66 -4.73 13.32 6.88
C ALA A 66 -5.93 12.48 6.44
N ASP A 67 -5.82 11.17 6.60
CA ASP A 67 -6.89 10.22 6.33
C ASP A 67 -7.21 9.51 7.63
N LEU A 68 -8.48 9.54 8.02
CA LEU A 68 -9.00 8.91 9.24
C LEU A 68 -10.16 7.99 8.87
N PHE A 69 -10.27 6.88 9.53
CA PHE A 69 -11.30 5.88 9.36
C PHE A 69 -11.85 5.44 10.71
N TRP A 70 -13.15 5.28 10.80
CA TRP A 70 -13.87 4.70 11.93
C TRP A 70 -14.88 3.69 11.41
N GLY A 71 -14.87 2.53 11.97
CA GLY A 71 -15.78 1.45 11.61
C GLY A 71 -15.15 0.11 11.87
N GLY A 72 -15.68 -0.90 11.22
CA GLY A 72 -15.23 -2.27 11.40
C GLY A 72 -15.78 -2.88 12.69
N ASP A 73 -16.02 -4.17 12.61
CA ASP A 73 -16.33 -5.02 13.73
C ASP A 73 -15.14 -5.97 13.92
N SER A 74 -14.25 -5.68 14.83
CA SER A 74 -13.56 -6.77 15.48
C SER A 74 -14.56 -7.35 16.49
N VAL A 75 -15.21 -8.44 16.12
CA VAL A 75 -16.02 -9.20 17.06
C VAL A 75 -15.02 -10.05 17.84
N ASP A 76 -14.83 -9.76 19.12
CA ASP A 76 -14.03 -10.60 20.00
C ASP A 76 -14.64 -12.01 20.16
N GLU A 77 -13.93 -12.94 20.79
CA GLU A 77 -14.41 -14.30 21.03
C GLU A 77 -15.70 -14.34 21.88
N GLU A 78 -16.05 -13.25 22.56
CA GLU A 78 -17.23 -13.08 23.39
C GLU A 78 -18.41 -12.46 22.61
N GLY A 79 -18.21 -12.08 21.35
CA GLY A 79 -19.23 -11.48 20.49
C GLY A 79 -19.43 -9.97 20.73
N THR A 80 -18.49 -9.31 21.41
CA THR A 80 -18.50 -7.87 21.65
C THR A 80 -17.89 -7.16 20.46
N SER A 81 -18.63 -6.21 19.92
CA SER A 81 -18.21 -5.38 18.77
C SER A 81 -17.39 -4.20 19.28
N GLU A 82 -16.13 -4.14 18.92
CA GLU A 82 -15.27 -2.99 19.25
C GLU A 82 -15.15 -2.04 18.05
N LEU A 83 -15.23 -0.74 18.33
CA LEU A 83 -15.03 0.28 17.34
C LEU A 83 -13.53 0.33 16.96
N TYR A 84 -13.24 -0.03 15.72
CA TYR A 84 -11.91 0.11 15.15
C TYR A 84 -11.72 1.50 14.54
N TRP A 85 -10.54 2.06 14.70
CA TRP A 85 -10.13 3.24 13.96
C TRP A 85 -8.71 3.08 13.40
N ALA A 86 -8.47 3.72 12.26
CA ALA A 86 -7.16 3.86 11.66
C ALA A 86 -6.97 5.28 11.13
N GLY A 87 -5.74 5.74 11.10
CA GLY A 87 -5.42 7.05 10.56
C GLY A 87 -4.02 7.12 9.99
N ARG A 88 -3.86 7.90 8.92
CA ARG A 88 -2.57 8.22 8.33
C ARG A 88 -2.43 9.73 8.18
N PHE A 89 -1.33 10.27 8.68
CA PHE A 89 -0.92 11.65 8.48
C PHE A 89 0.26 11.67 7.54
N SER A 90 0.28 12.59 6.59
CA SER A 90 1.37 12.66 5.62
C SER A 90 1.74 14.09 5.26
N TYR A 91 2.97 14.25 4.84
CA TYR A 91 3.48 15.50 4.31
C TYR A 91 4.24 15.27 3.00
N GLY A 92 3.72 15.88 1.95
CA GLY A 92 4.32 15.85 0.62
C GLY A 92 5.14 17.10 0.33
N LEU A 93 6.29 16.91 -0.30
CA LEU A 93 7.15 17.99 -0.75
C LEU A 93 7.79 17.63 -2.09
N ASN A 94 8.07 18.63 -2.90
CA ASN A 94 8.82 18.47 -4.14
C ASN A 94 10.22 19.06 -3.93
N LEU A 95 11.24 18.22 -4.04
CA LEU A 95 12.64 18.61 -3.93
C LEU A 95 13.35 18.35 -5.26
N LEU A 96 13.69 19.42 -5.99
CA LEU A 96 14.45 19.34 -7.23
C LEU A 96 13.79 18.45 -8.32
N GLY A 97 12.46 18.43 -8.38
CA GLY A 97 11.71 17.61 -9.32
C GLY A 97 11.47 16.17 -8.85
N ILE A 98 11.80 15.85 -7.60
CA ILE A 98 11.47 14.58 -6.95
C ILE A 98 10.30 14.83 -6.01
N ASP A 99 9.17 14.22 -6.30
CA ASP A 99 8.02 14.21 -5.41
C ASP A 99 8.30 13.24 -4.25
N SER A 100 8.21 13.75 -3.04
CA SER A 100 8.47 12.97 -1.83
C SER A 100 7.31 13.09 -0.86
N ASN A 101 7.02 12.03 -0.12
CA ASN A 101 5.99 12.00 0.90
C ASN A 101 6.51 11.24 2.12
N VAL A 102 6.25 11.76 3.30
CA VAL A 102 6.50 11.08 4.58
C VAL A 102 5.16 10.92 5.28
N GLY A 103 4.88 9.72 5.78
CA GLY A 103 3.64 9.40 6.45
C GLY A 103 3.86 8.72 7.80
N LEU A 104 2.91 8.92 8.69
CA LEU A 104 2.77 8.21 9.96
C LEU A 104 1.36 7.67 10.05
N SER A 105 1.24 6.38 10.26
CA SER A 105 -0.03 5.68 10.43
C SER A 105 -0.17 5.11 11.83
N LEU A 106 -1.38 5.18 12.36
CA LEU A 106 -1.76 4.70 13.69
C LEU A 106 -3.10 3.98 13.59
N ASN A 107 -3.33 3.00 14.45
CA ASN A 107 -4.65 2.37 14.57
C ASN A 107 -5.01 2.02 16.03
N SER A 108 -6.24 1.56 16.26
CA SER A 108 -6.74 1.19 17.58
C SER A 108 -6.06 -0.04 18.19
N ASN A 109 -5.34 -0.82 17.42
CA ASN A 109 -4.59 -1.98 17.88
C ASN A 109 -3.15 -1.62 18.27
N GLU A 110 -2.90 -0.34 18.56
CA GLU A 110 -1.59 0.20 18.95
C GLU A 110 -0.49 0.05 17.89
N ALA A 111 -0.85 -0.41 16.69
CA ALA A 111 0.10 -0.51 15.61
C ALA A 111 0.47 0.88 15.08
N GLN A 112 1.75 1.08 14.81
CA GLN A 112 2.33 2.33 14.34
C GLN A 112 3.24 2.05 13.15
N LEU A 113 3.14 2.86 12.11
CA LEU A 113 3.93 2.66 10.91
C LEU A 113 4.43 4.00 10.37
N LEU A 114 5.72 4.05 10.11
CA LEU A 114 6.36 5.15 9.41
C LEU A 114 6.54 4.77 7.94
N ASP A 115 6.16 5.65 7.03
CA ASP A 115 6.37 5.45 5.61
C ASP A 115 7.05 6.65 4.95
N VAL A 116 7.83 6.35 3.92
CA VAL A 116 8.44 7.35 3.04
C VAL A 116 8.28 6.87 1.61
N SER A 117 7.84 7.74 0.73
CA SER A 117 7.85 7.49 -0.70
C SER A 117 8.49 8.66 -1.46
N MET A 118 9.15 8.35 -2.54
CA MET A 118 9.73 9.35 -3.44
C MET A 118 9.64 8.85 -4.88
N GLY A 119 9.51 9.79 -5.81
CA GLY A 119 9.42 9.43 -7.21
C GLY A 119 9.65 10.59 -8.16
N SER A 120 9.92 10.21 -9.39
CA SER A 120 10.02 11.07 -10.57
C SER A 120 9.51 10.30 -11.79
N ASP A 121 9.60 10.88 -12.97
CA ASP A 121 9.19 10.21 -14.22
C ASP A 121 9.94 8.91 -14.51
N ILE A 122 11.12 8.70 -13.92
CA ILE A 122 12.00 7.58 -14.24
C ILE A 122 12.17 6.58 -13.09
N PHE A 123 11.76 6.93 -11.87
CA PHE A 123 11.83 6.02 -10.74
C PHE A 123 10.77 6.33 -9.69
N GLU A 124 10.38 5.30 -8.95
CA GLU A 124 9.64 5.40 -7.69
C GLU A 124 10.37 4.55 -6.64
N ALA A 125 10.41 5.01 -5.41
CA ALA A 125 10.92 4.25 -4.27
C ALA A 125 10.00 4.46 -3.08
N SER A 126 9.83 3.41 -2.27
CA SER A 126 9.04 3.47 -1.05
C SER A 126 9.67 2.63 0.04
N PHE A 127 9.51 3.09 1.26
CA PHE A 127 9.97 2.44 2.48
C PHE A 127 8.86 2.52 3.52
N GLU A 128 8.58 1.41 4.19
CA GLU A 128 7.72 1.34 5.36
C GLU A 128 8.48 0.67 6.49
N TYR A 129 8.29 1.16 7.71
CA TYR A 129 8.86 0.61 8.93
C TYR A 129 7.80 0.51 10.01
N ASP A 130 7.61 -0.67 10.55
CA ASP A 130 6.68 -0.92 11.64
C ASP A 130 7.35 -0.60 12.96
N LEU A 131 6.73 0.34 13.70
CA LEU A 131 7.21 0.81 15.00
C LEU A 131 6.53 0.07 16.16
N SER A 132 5.56 -0.81 15.89
CA SER A 132 4.87 -1.57 16.92
C SER A 132 5.81 -2.59 17.58
N GLU A 133 5.63 -2.82 18.87
CA GLU A 133 6.48 -3.75 19.65
C GLU A 133 6.39 -5.18 19.12
N GLU A 134 5.22 -5.59 18.61
CA GLU A 134 4.98 -6.94 18.09
C GLU A 134 5.64 -7.20 16.73
N ALA A 135 5.94 -6.15 15.97
CA ALA A 135 6.49 -6.28 14.62
C ALA A 135 8.01 -6.49 14.58
N ASP A 136 8.69 -6.42 15.73
CA ASP A 136 10.16 -6.59 15.87
C ASP A 136 10.97 -5.82 14.80
N GLY A 137 10.50 -4.63 14.45
CA GLY A 137 11.14 -3.77 13.46
C GLY A 137 10.94 -4.20 12.00
N ALA A 138 9.80 -4.80 11.67
CA ALA A 138 9.47 -5.18 10.31
C ALA A 138 9.54 -3.98 9.35
N TYR A 139 10.16 -4.19 8.19
CA TYR A 139 10.28 -3.16 7.17
C TYR A 139 10.07 -3.69 5.76
N TRP A 140 9.72 -2.76 4.85
CA TRP A 140 9.62 -2.99 3.42
C TRP A 140 10.32 -1.87 2.65
N LEU A 141 11.21 -2.26 1.74
CA LEU A 141 11.85 -1.35 0.79
C LEU A 141 11.47 -1.79 -0.61
N ARG A 142 11.04 -0.86 -1.45
CA ARG A 142 10.65 -1.10 -2.83
C ARG A 142 11.18 -0.04 -3.76
N GLY A 143 11.56 -0.44 -4.95
CA GLY A 143 11.98 0.44 -6.03
C GLY A 143 11.41 0.01 -7.37
N VAL A 144 11.03 0.98 -8.17
CA VAL A 144 10.61 0.82 -9.56
C VAL A 144 11.45 1.76 -10.41
N VAL A 145 12.01 1.25 -11.49
CA VAL A 145 12.73 2.07 -12.48
C VAL A 145 12.05 1.92 -13.82
N THR A 146 11.74 3.06 -14.44
CA THR A 146 11.13 3.13 -15.77
C THR A 146 12.17 3.63 -16.77
N PRO A 147 12.84 2.74 -17.53
CA PRO A 147 13.85 3.15 -18.49
C PRO A 147 13.24 3.97 -19.61
N THR A 148 13.78 5.15 -19.88
CA THR A 148 13.29 6.04 -20.94
C THR A 148 13.50 5.48 -22.35
N GLN A 149 14.44 4.52 -22.50
CA GLN A 149 14.80 3.89 -23.77
C GLN A 149 13.76 2.88 -24.26
N VAL A 150 12.96 2.31 -23.34
CA VAL A 150 11.94 1.30 -23.67
C VAL A 150 10.62 1.75 -23.08
N GLN A 151 9.83 2.43 -23.91
CA GLN A 151 8.55 2.97 -23.49
C GLN A 151 7.64 1.86 -22.94
N GLY A 152 7.10 2.09 -21.76
CA GLY A 152 6.20 1.16 -21.07
C GLY A 152 6.90 0.06 -20.27
N ALA A 153 8.20 -0.18 -20.43
CA ALA A 153 8.92 -1.15 -19.61
C ALA A 153 9.25 -0.57 -18.22
N PHE A 154 9.27 -1.43 -17.21
CA PHE A 154 9.73 -1.08 -15.87
C PHE A 154 10.41 -2.28 -15.19
N LEU A 155 11.32 -1.98 -14.28
CA LEU A 155 12.05 -2.93 -13.46
C LEU A 155 11.63 -2.75 -12.00
N LEU A 156 11.57 -3.85 -11.27
CA LEU A 156 11.18 -3.90 -9.87
C LEU A 156 12.30 -4.46 -9.01
N ILE A 157 12.47 -3.90 -7.83
CA ILE A 157 13.29 -4.46 -6.77
C ILE A 157 12.61 -4.21 -5.42
N GLY A 158 12.63 -5.21 -4.55
CA GLY A 158 12.10 -5.11 -3.19
C GLY A 158 12.94 -5.90 -2.20
N LEU A 159 12.88 -5.50 -0.96
CA LEU A 159 13.50 -6.18 0.18
C LEU A 159 12.62 -5.96 1.40
N ASN A 160 12.45 -6.98 2.24
CA ASN A 160 11.76 -6.88 3.51
C ASN A 160 12.62 -7.40 4.69
N SER A 161 12.11 -7.24 5.90
CA SER A 161 12.75 -7.70 7.14
C SER A 161 12.97 -9.22 7.20
N ASP A 162 12.17 -9.99 6.47
CA ASP A 162 12.32 -11.46 6.39
C ASP A 162 13.43 -11.89 5.42
N GLU A 163 14.24 -10.92 4.97
CA GLU A 163 15.30 -11.12 3.99
C GLU A 163 14.82 -11.58 2.61
N VAL A 164 13.50 -11.45 2.34
CA VAL A 164 12.95 -11.76 1.02
C VAL A 164 13.34 -10.67 0.04
N VAL A 165 14.05 -11.05 -1.01
CA VAL A 165 14.38 -10.19 -2.13
C VAL A 165 13.40 -10.43 -3.27
N THR A 166 12.74 -9.36 -3.69
CA THR A 166 11.84 -9.35 -4.84
C THR A 166 12.52 -8.66 -6.00
N TYR A 167 12.50 -9.25 -7.17
CA TYR A 167 12.88 -8.57 -8.40
C TYR A 167 11.97 -8.97 -9.55
N GLY A 168 11.77 -8.06 -10.49
CA GLY A 168 10.85 -8.32 -11.57
C GLY A 168 10.96 -7.34 -12.71
N VAL A 169 10.21 -7.66 -13.72
CA VAL A 169 10.05 -6.82 -14.91
C VAL A 169 8.57 -6.71 -15.25
N GLY A 170 8.18 -5.57 -15.79
CA GLY A 170 6.83 -5.39 -16.27
C GLY A 170 6.77 -4.53 -17.50
N TYR A 171 5.60 -4.54 -18.10
CA TYR A 171 5.32 -3.75 -19.30
C TYR A 171 3.90 -3.16 -19.22
N LYS A 172 3.81 -1.85 -19.38
CA LYS A 172 2.57 -1.10 -19.49
C LYS A 172 2.12 -1.12 -20.96
N CYS A 173 1.20 -2.01 -21.29
CA CYS A 173 0.69 -2.20 -22.65
C CYS A 173 -0.18 -1.03 -23.12
N SER A 174 -0.87 -0.38 -22.18
CA SER A 174 -1.69 0.82 -22.36
C SER A 174 -1.86 1.53 -21.01
N ASP A 175 -2.55 2.67 -21.00
CA ASP A 175 -2.86 3.38 -19.73
C ASP A 175 -3.69 2.52 -18.77
N ASN A 176 -4.43 1.57 -19.28
CA ASN A 176 -5.33 0.72 -18.51
C ASN A 176 -4.82 -0.72 -18.35
N MET A 177 -3.72 -1.11 -18.97
CA MET A 177 -3.25 -2.49 -18.97
C MET A 177 -1.76 -2.59 -18.71
N LYS A 178 -1.39 -3.42 -17.75
CA LYS A 178 0.01 -3.80 -17.49
C LYS A 178 0.17 -5.29 -17.21
N VAL A 179 1.34 -5.81 -17.54
CA VAL A 179 1.76 -7.17 -17.22
C VAL A 179 3.05 -7.08 -16.40
N VAL A 180 3.11 -7.85 -15.34
CA VAL A 180 4.24 -7.91 -14.40
C VAL A 180 4.63 -9.35 -14.19
N SER A 181 5.93 -9.64 -14.22
CA SER A 181 6.49 -10.88 -13.70
C SER A 181 7.42 -10.56 -12.53
N GLU A 182 7.32 -11.35 -11.48
CA GLU A 182 8.01 -11.14 -10.21
C GLU A 182 8.59 -12.46 -9.72
N PHE A 183 9.78 -12.40 -9.21
CA PHE A 183 10.48 -13.50 -8.59
C PHE A 183 10.86 -13.11 -7.16
N ASN A 184 10.48 -13.94 -6.19
CA ASN A 184 10.78 -13.78 -4.78
C ASN A 184 11.76 -14.86 -4.34
N SER A 185 12.86 -14.47 -3.70
CA SER A 185 13.88 -15.34 -3.16
C SER A 185 14.07 -15.08 -1.67
N GLY A 186 14.58 -16.06 -0.96
CA GLY A 186 14.79 -15.97 0.49
C GLY A 186 13.51 -16.26 1.30
N LEU A 187 12.51 -16.87 0.68
CA LEU A 187 11.28 -17.26 1.38
C LEU A 187 11.57 -18.30 2.47
N LYS A 188 10.90 -18.16 3.61
CA LYS A 188 11.02 -19.08 4.75
C LYS A 188 9.63 -19.59 5.13
N ASP A 189 9.56 -20.82 5.64
CA ASP A 189 8.36 -21.37 6.23
C ASP A 189 8.14 -20.84 7.66
N THR A 190 7.05 -21.24 8.30
CA THR A 190 6.73 -20.87 9.68
C THR A 190 7.77 -21.31 10.71
N ASP A 191 8.60 -22.28 10.36
CA ASP A 191 9.67 -22.80 11.20
C ASP A 191 11.02 -22.15 10.90
N GLY A 192 11.05 -21.20 9.95
CA GLY A 192 12.25 -20.45 9.53
C GLY A 192 13.16 -21.20 8.54
N ASN A 193 12.72 -22.34 7.98
CA ASN A 193 13.49 -23.04 6.97
C ASN A 193 13.30 -22.37 5.59
N GLU A 194 14.34 -22.33 4.78
CA GLU A 194 14.24 -21.85 3.41
C GLU A 194 13.28 -22.75 2.60
N ILE A 195 12.33 -22.11 1.90
CA ILE A 195 11.43 -22.77 0.97
C ILE A 195 11.78 -22.40 -0.47
N GLU A 196 11.17 -23.09 -1.43
CA GLU A 196 11.38 -22.79 -2.85
C GLU A 196 11.01 -21.35 -3.17
N ASN A 197 11.83 -20.74 -4.03
CA ASN A 197 11.58 -19.41 -4.55
C ASN A 197 10.24 -19.37 -5.32
N ASP A 198 9.53 -18.26 -5.22
CA ASP A 198 8.26 -18.07 -5.90
C ASP A 198 8.42 -17.24 -7.18
N PHE A 199 7.70 -17.64 -8.21
CA PHE A 199 7.60 -16.90 -9.46
C PHE A 199 6.14 -16.62 -9.78
N SER A 200 5.80 -15.35 -9.94
CA SER A 200 4.44 -14.89 -10.18
C SER A 200 4.34 -14.05 -11.45
N ILE A 201 3.22 -14.19 -12.15
CA ILE A 201 2.86 -13.32 -13.27
C ILE A 201 1.47 -12.75 -13.01
N ARG A 202 1.31 -11.45 -13.22
CA ARG A 202 0.04 -10.77 -13.12
C ARG A 202 -0.21 -9.90 -14.35
N ALA A 203 -1.40 -10.02 -14.94
CA ALA A 203 -1.95 -9.05 -15.88
C ALA A 203 -3.07 -8.28 -15.18
N SER A 204 -3.00 -6.94 -15.22
CA SER A 204 -3.98 -6.06 -14.61
C SER A 204 -4.62 -5.18 -15.69
N TYR A 205 -5.92 -5.00 -15.57
CA TYR A 205 -6.69 -4.08 -16.43
C TYR A 205 -7.61 -3.24 -15.55
N SER A 206 -7.60 -1.92 -15.75
CA SER A 206 -8.49 -0.96 -15.08
C SER A 206 -9.48 -0.36 -16.07
N PHE A 207 -10.75 -0.22 -15.65
CA PHE A 207 -11.85 0.33 -16.44
C PHE A 207 -11.98 1.84 -16.24
#